data_773ca20aabeec2473de31d2ba1b37c92
#
_entry.id   773ca20aabeec2473de31d2ba1b37c92
#
_cell.length_a   1.000
_cell.length_b   1.000
_cell.length_c   1.000
_cell.angle_alpha   90.00
_cell.angle_beta   90.00
_cell.angle_gamma   90.00
#
_symmetry.space_group_name_H-M   'P 1'
#
loop_
_entity.id
_entity.type
_entity.pdbx_description
1 polymer ?
#
loop_
_entity_poly.entity_id
_entity_poly.type
_entity_poly.pdbx_seq_one_letter_code
_entity_poly.pdbx_strand_id
1 'polypeptide(L)'
;MFLKEEIHRLTFPKTFTILDKKAELEMIKDVAEDMGISLKDNTAKKIMSDIDITKQDMSYVELMAGVDKTELKRRASSEKNVDKKVFYNYLKRQCDNYALDFEDLINFTLYILNRNEDVRIRWQEKCQYVLCDEYQDVNMKQDMLLHILSGLYQNLFVVGDDDQNIYTWRGSDPEYMINFDKTHENVQDYSLTENFRSTPQIVNVAKSLISANQNRLEKQMISNRPDGHKPVFNAPGTEENESLWIADTILDNVAKNMKYSDHTILVRAASQTRSLEEAFIKRKVPYKILSGAKFYESEEIRTVLSYMRMVYSLTDMDLLYTISRPRRGFGKKSVEKLKNAAAQNNCSLFKALGKQIDDGDITQKNVIEYYNAISELHDTYVAYTCTDIVNKCLDMGYRQALEQDIDQTRLDNVSELIRTITALEEDNQEKVELADLLSLFALFSAQDEDGEYN
;
A
#
# COMPACT_ATOMS: atom_id res chain seq x y z
N MET A 1 -8.44 -10.58 4.38
CA MET A 1 -9.37 -11.68 4.64
C MET A 1 -9.55 -11.94 6.14
N PHE A 2 -8.54 -12.37 6.90
CA PHE A 2 -8.67 -12.68 8.34
C PHE A 2 -9.38 -11.59 9.16
N LEU A 3 -8.89 -10.36 9.15
CA LEU A 3 -9.49 -9.26 9.93
C LEU A 3 -10.91 -8.92 9.51
N LYS A 4 -11.31 -9.11 8.24
CA LYS A 4 -12.70 -8.92 7.82
C LYS A 4 -13.66 -9.90 8.49
N GLU A 5 -13.18 -11.10 8.83
CA GLU A 5 -13.99 -12.08 9.56
C GLU A 5 -13.95 -11.87 11.08
N GLU A 6 -12.77 -11.54 11.65
CA GLU A 6 -12.51 -11.68 13.08
C GLU A 6 -12.38 -10.35 13.85
N ILE A 7 -12.20 -9.22 13.16
CA ILE A 7 -11.90 -7.92 13.80
C ILE A 7 -13.00 -7.45 14.77
N HIS A 8 -14.22 -7.95 14.58
CA HIS A 8 -15.34 -7.66 15.49
C HIS A 8 -15.06 -8.08 16.95
N ARG A 9 -14.10 -9.00 17.17
CA ARG A 9 -13.59 -9.38 18.51
C ARG A 9 -12.88 -8.23 19.23
N LEU A 10 -12.49 -7.18 18.49
CA LEU A 10 -11.76 -6.02 18.99
C LEU A 10 -12.59 -4.73 18.95
N THR A 11 -13.93 -4.83 18.97
CA THR A 11 -14.87 -3.70 18.90
C THR A 11 -14.76 -2.84 17.61
N PHE A 12 -14.08 -3.35 16.59
CA PHE A 12 -14.04 -2.73 15.26
C PHE A 12 -15.12 -3.35 14.35
N PRO A 13 -15.76 -2.58 13.48
CA PRO A 13 -16.67 -3.11 12.46
C PRO A 13 -15.87 -3.89 11.41
N LYS A 14 -16.54 -4.84 10.76
CA LYS A 14 -15.93 -5.57 9.62
C LYS A 14 -15.62 -4.67 8.42
N THR A 15 -16.23 -3.50 8.37
CA THR A 15 -16.07 -2.46 7.34
C THR A 15 -15.03 -1.40 7.73
N PHE A 16 -13.90 -1.82 8.29
CA PHE A 16 -12.82 -0.90 8.61
C PHE A 16 -12.11 -0.39 7.34
N THR A 17 -11.50 0.79 7.44
CA THR A 17 -10.70 1.39 6.36
C THR A 17 -9.21 1.06 6.55
N ILE A 18 -8.52 0.74 5.46
CA ILE A 18 -7.05 0.61 5.46
C ILE A 18 -6.45 1.95 5.01
N LEU A 19 -5.55 2.49 5.84
CA LEU A 19 -4.81 3.71 5.53
C LEU A 19 -3.57 3.33 4.72
N ASP A 20 -3.44 3.91 3.53
CA ASP A 20 -2.15 3.98 2.86
C ASP A 20 -1.24 5.01 3.56
N LYS A 21 0.06 5.00 3.25
CA LYS A 21 1.02 5.90 3.91
C LYS A 21 0.68 7.39 3.73
N LYS A 22 0.10 7.77 2.61
CA LYS A 22 -0.31 9.15 2.35
C LYS A 22 -1.52 9.54 3.21
N ALA A 23 -2.49 8.65 3.35
CA ALA A 23 -3.64 8.86 4.24
C ALA A 23 -3.21 8.88 5.72
N GLU A 24 -2.25 8.03 6.08
CA GLU A 24 -1.62 8.04 7.40
C GLU A 24 -0.95 9.38 7.69
N LEU A 25 -0.11 9.86 6.76
CA LEU A 25 0.57 11.16 6.87
C LEU A 25 -0.41 12.32 7.00
N GLU A 26 -1.50 12.30 6.23
CA GLU A 26 -2.56 13.33 6.32
C GLU A 26 -3.27 13.26 7.67
N MET A 27 -3.61 12.07 8.15
CA MET A 27 -4.21 11.88 9.47
C MET A 27 -3.30 12.40 10.60
N ILE A 28 -1.99 12.18 10.52
CA ILE A 28 -1.00 12.71 11.46
C ILE A 28 -0.98 14.24 11.44
N LYS A 29 -1.01 14.86 10.25
CA LYS A 29 -1.07 16.32 10.10
C LYS A 29 -2.35 16.90 10.69
N ASP A 30 -3.49 16.30 10.40
CA ASP A 30 -4.79 16.72 10.94
C ASP A 30 -4.83 16.63 12.46
N VAL A 31 -4.29 15.54 13.02
CA VAL A 31 -4.16 15.37 14.49
C VAL A 31 -3.29 16.45 15.09
N ALA A 32 -2.17 16.78 14.46
CA ALA A 32 -1.29 17.84 14.95
C ALA A 32 -1.95 19.23 14.84
N GLU A 33 -2.68 19.52 13.75
CA GLU A 33 -3.42 20.78 13.57
C GLU A 33 -4.50 20.95 14.64
N ASP A 34 -5.24 19.89 14.98
CA ASP A 34 -6.23 19.89 16.06
C ASP A 34 -5.57 20.14 17.46
N MET A 35 -4.29 19.83 17.61
CA MET A 35 -3.50 20.13 18.80
C MET A 35 -2.87 21.55 18.76
N GLY A 36 -3.13 22.35 17.70
CA GLY A 36 -2.52 23.65 17.48
C GLY A 36 -1.06 23.60 17.02
N ILE A 37 -0.60 22.46 16.50
CA ILE A 37 0.77 22.26 16.02
C ILE A 37 0.73 22.21 14.50
N SER A 38 1.44 23.14 13.84
CA SER A 38 1.62 23.10 12.38
C SER A 38 2.87 22.28 12.05
N LEU A 39 2.69 21.16 11.37
CA LEU A 39 3.78 20.29 10.93
C LEU A 39 4.18 20.58 9.49
N LYS A 40 5.49 20.71 9.24
CA LYS A 40 6.05 20.62 7.89
C LYS A 40 6.11 19.14 7.45
N ASP A 41 6.07 18.89 6.16
CA ASP A 41 6.05 17.54 5.59
C ASP A 41 7.18 16.63 6.13
N ASN A 42 8.41 17.11 6.17
CA ASN A 42 9.54 16.34 6.70
C ASN A 42 9.39 15.99 8.19
N THR A 43 8.78 16.88 9.00
CA THR A 43 8.53 16.61 10.41
C THR A 43 7.40 15.60 10.57
N ALA A 44 6.35 15.69 9.76
CA ALA A 44 5.24 14.74 9.77
C ALA A 44 5.69 13.34 9.34
N LYS A 45 6.54 13.23 8.31
CA LYS A 45 7.15 11.96 7.87
C LYS A 45 8.02 11.33 8.97
N LYS A 46 8.80 12.15 9.70
CA LYS A 46 9.57 11.64 10.85
C LYS A 46 8.66 11.10 11.96
N ILE A 47 7.60 11.82 12.31
CA ILE A 47 6.62 11.35 13.30
C ILE A 47 5.96 10.05 12.84
N MET A 48 5.62 9.91 11.56
CA MET A 48 5.08 8.69 10.98
C MET A 48 6.05 7.51 11.17
N SER A 49 7.33 7.69 10.85
CA SER A 49 8.36 6.68 11.10
C SER A 49 8.50 6.32 12.58
N ASP A 50 8.44 7.30 13.48
CA ASP A 50 8.48 7.06 14.93
C ASP A 50 7.23 6.30 15.44
N ILE A 51 6.07 6.51 14.81
CA ILE A 51 4.84 5.75 15.04
C ILE A 51 5.03 4.29 14.60
N ASP A 52 5.54 4.06 13.39
CA ASP A 52 5.81 2.70 12.88
C ASP A 52 6.75 1.94 13.82
N ILE A 53 7.83 2.59 14.28
CA ILE A 53 8.77 2.01 15.27
C ILE A 53 8.04 1.71 16.59
N THR A 54 7.20 2.63 17.08
CA THR A 54 6.46 2.43 18.34
C THR A 54 5.46 1.28 18.22
N LYS A 55 4.85 1.08 17.06
CA LYS A 55 3.93 -0.02 16.76
C LYS A 55 4.61 -1.38 16.60
N GLN A 56 5.93 -1.44 16.56
CA GLN A 56 6.63 -2.73 16.66
C GLN A 56 6.36 -3.42 17.99
N ASP A 57 6.16 -2.67 19.09
CA ASP A 57 5.59 -3.18 20.31
C ASP A 57 4.06 -3.23 20.22
N MET A 58 3.50 -4.45 20.27
CA MET A 58 2.06 -4.71 20.12
C MET A 58 1.20 -4.23 21.29
N SER A 59 1.79 -3.67 22.36
CA SER A 59 1.06 -3.24 23.58
C SER A 59 0.00 -2.17 23.32
N TYR A 60 0.16 -1.35 22.27
CA TYR A 60 -0.83 -0.34 21.87
C TYR A 60 -2.14 -0.96 21.38
N VAL A 61 -2.10 -2.21 20.86
CA VAL A 61 -3.30 -2.91 20.37
C VAL A 61 -4.33 -3.06 21.49
N GLU A 62 -3.89 -3.27 22.73
CA GLU A 62 -4.80 -3.32 23.89
C GLU A 62 -5.54 -2.01 24.12
N LEU A 63 -4.88 -0.88 23.85
CA LEU A 63 -5.51 0.45 23.98
C LEU A 63 -6.57 0.68 22.90
N MET A 64 -6.33 0.16 21.68
CA MET A 64 -7.27 0.29 20.56
C MET A 64 -8.39 -0.75 20.63
N ALA A 65 -8.06 -1.98 21.04
CA ALA A 65 -8.97 -3.12 21.10
C ALA A 65 -9.87 -3.10 22.35
N GLY A 66 -9.54 -2.30 23.36
CA GLY A 66 -10.24 -2.26 24.63
C GLY A 66 -11.67 -1.77 24.48
N VAL A 67 -12.58 -2.41 25.25
CA VAL A 67 -13.99 -2.00 25.36
C VAL A 67 -14.10 -0.58 25.96
N ASP A 68 -13.13 -0.21 26.80
CA ASP A 68 -13.05 1.11 27.42
C ASP A 68 -11.97 1.98 26.76
N LYS A 69 -12.42 2.85 25.86
CA LYS A 69 -11.56 3.87 25.22
C LYS A 69 -11.11 4.98 26.18
N THR A 70 -11.43 4.88 27.48
CA THR A 70 -11.15 5.92 28.50
C THR A 70 -9.66 6.05 28.71
N GLU A 71 -8.92 4.94 28.75
CA GLU A 71 -7.46 4.97 28.95
C GLU A 71 -6.74 5.63 27.76
N LEU A 72 -7.13 5.31 26.53
CA LEU A 72 -6.58 5.96 25.34
C LEU A 72 -6.86 7.47 25.36
N LYS A 73 -8.09 7.88 25.66
CA LYS A 73 -8.47 9.30 25.81
C LYS A 73 -7.66 9.97 26.93
N ARG A 74 -7.47 9.29 28.07
CA ARG A 74 -6.68 9.80 29.20
C ARG A 74 -5.22 10.02 28.76
N ARG A 75 -4.59 9.06 28.11
CA ARG A 75 -3.21 9.19 27.60
C ARG A 75 -3.10 10.32 26.57
N ALA A 76 -4.00 10.37 25.62
CA ALA A 76 -4.04 11.44 24.62
C ALA A 76 -4.13 12.84 25.24
N SER A 77 -4.83 12.98 26.37
CA SER A 77 -5.02 14.28 27.05
C SER A 77 -3.89 14.64 28.01
N SER A 78 -3.36 13.65 28.76
CA SER A 78 -2.42 13.88 29.87
C SER A 78 -0.94 13.79 29.48
N GLU A 79 -0.62 13.27 28.26
CA GLU A 79 0.76 13.12 27.82
C GLU A 79 1.44 14.49 27.62
N LYS A 80 2.65 14.63 28.13
CA LYS A 80 3.44 15.87 28.07
C LYS A 80 4.43 15.89 26.90
N ASN A 81 4.93 14.71 26.51
CA ASN A 81 5.78 14.60 25.35
C ASN A 81 4.95 14.76 24.08
N VAL A 82 5.33 15.69 23.23
CA VAL A 82 4.55 16.07 22.04
C VAL A 82 4.40 14.89 21.07
N ASP A 83 5.47 14.15 20.78
CA ASP A 83 5.44 13.04 19.82
C ASP A 83 4.54 11.91 20.33
N LYS A 84 4.67 11.53 21.61
CA LYS A 84 3.77 10.55 22.24
C LYS A 84 2.33 11.03 22.30
N LYS A 85 2.12 12.33 22.49
CA LYS A 85 0.77 12.91 22.46
C LYS A 85 0.16 12.84 21.08
N VAL A 86 0.94 13.12 20.02
CA VAL A 86 0.51 12.91 18.62
C VAL A 86 0.17 11.43 18.41
N PHE A 87 1.04 10.51 18.84
CA PHE A 87 0.80 9.06 18.74
C PHE A 87 -0.55 8.64 19.36
N TYR A 88 -0.83 8.99 20.62
CA TYR A 88 -2.10 8.61 21.26
C TYR A 88 -3.32 9.26 20.60
N ASN A 89 -3.19 10.49 20.11
CA ASN A 89 -4.28 11.14 19.37
C ASN A 89 -4.47 10.53 17.97
N TYR A 90 -3.39 10.06 17.33
CA TYR A 90 -3.43 9.29 16.10
C TYR A 90 -4.19 7.97 16.31
N LEU A 91 -3.81 7.18 17.31
CA LEU A 91 -4.53 5.94 17.66
C LEU A 91 -6.02 6.22 17.96
N LYS A 92 -6.31 7.30 18.69
CA LYS A 92 -7.69 7.71 18.94
C LYS A 92 -8.44 8.02 17.65
N ARG A 93 -7.81 8.76 16.71
CA ARG A 93 -8.40 9.10 15.42
C ARG A 93 -8.63 7.85 14.57
N GLN A 94 -7.71 6.89 14.58
CA GLN A 94 -7.89 5.59 13.96
C GLN A 94 -9.11 4.84 14.52
N CYS A 95 -9.27 4.81 15.84
CA CYS A 95 -10.43 4.20 16.49
C CYS A 95 -11.75 4.93 16.14
N ASP A 96 -11.74 6.25 16.11
CA ASP A 96 -12.93 7.05 15.83
C ASP A 96 -13.40 6.90 14.36
N ASN A 97 -12.47 6.64 13.43
CA ASN A 97 -12.74 6.41 12.01
C ASN A 97 -12.74 4.92 11.60
N TYR A 98 -12.54 4.01 12.54
CA TYR A 98 -12.35 2.58 12.26
C TYR A 98 -11.31 2.35 11.16
N ALA A 99 -10.17 3.03 11.25
CA ALA A 99 -9.10 3.00 10.28
C ALA A 99 -7.88 2.29 10.85
N LEU A 100 -7.24 1.45 10.04
CA LEU A 100 -6.03 0.71 10.39
C LEU A 100 -4.94 1.02 9.37
N ASP A 101 -3.72 1.24 9.82
CA ASP A 101 -2.54 1.26 8.96
C ASP A 101 -1.96 -0.16 8.75
N PHE A 102 -0.88 -0.28 8.00
CA PHE A 102 -0.34 -1.58 7.64
C PHE A 102 0.23 -2.34 8.84
N GLU A 103 0.85 -1.63 9.81
CA GLU A 103 1.34 -2.26 11.04
C GLU A 103 0.18 -2.84 11.86
N ASP A 104 -0.96 -2.16 11.87
CA ASP A 104 -2.14 -2.64 12.57
C ASP A 104 -2.66 -3.95 12.00
N LEU A 105 -2.59 -4.15 10.68
CA LEU A 105 -3.14 -5.36 10.06
C LEU A 105 -2.50 -6.63 10.61
N ILE A 106 -1.19 -6.66 10.73
CA ILE A 106 -0.48 -7.82 11.26
C ILE A 106 -0.59 -7.89 12.79
N ASN A 107 -0.48 -6.76 13.48
CA ASN A 107 -0.53 -6.70 14.94
C ASN A 107 -1.89 -7.13 15.48
N PHE A 108 -2.99 -6.66 14.89
CA PHE A 108 -4.34 -7.06 15.27
C PHE A 108 -4.59 -8.54 14.95
N THR A 109 -4.09 -9.03 13.82
CA THR A 109 -4.19 -10.45 13.47
C THR A 109 -3.49 -11.32 14.51
N LEU A 110 -2.23 -11.02 14.85
CA LEU A 110 -1.47 -11.73 15.86
C LEU A 110 -2.13 -11.64 17.24
N TYR A 111 -2.63 -10.47 17.60
CA TYR A 111 -3.31 -10.26 18.88
C TYR A 111 -4.57 -11.12 19.01
N ILE A 112 -5.40 -11.17 17.97
CA ILE A 112 -6.62 -12.02 17.95
C ILE A 112 -6.25 -13.49 18.04
N LEU A 113 -5.31 -13.96 17.22
CA LEU A 113 -4.89 -15.36 17.19
C LEU A 113 -4.27 -15.82 18.51
N ASN A 114 -3.53 -14.96 19.19
CA ASN A 114 -2.91 -15.30 20.48
C ASN A 114 -3.91 -15.33 21.64
N ARG A 115 -4.94 -14.49 21.61
CA ARG A 115 -5.91 -14.36 22.70
C ARG A 115 -7.17 -15.20 22.53
N ASN A 116 -7.47 -15.65 21.34
CA ASN A 116 -8.70 -16.40 21.05
C ASN A 116 -8.36 -17.77 20.48
N GLU A 117 -8.30 -18.76 21.35
CA GLU A 117 -7.97 -20.15 20.97
C GLU A 117 -8.96 -20.73 19.95
N ASP A 118 -10.25 -20.44 20.11
CA ASP A 118 -11.31 -20.86 19.19
C ASP A 118 -11.08 -20.32 17.76
N VAL A 119 -10.65 -19.07 17.66
CA VAL A 119 -10.29 -18.45 16.38
C VAL A 119 -9.04 -19.10 15.81
N ARG A 120 -8.00 -19.24 16.65
CA ARG A 120 -6.73 -19.84 16.21
C ARG A 120 -6.92 -21.24 15.66
N ILE A 121 -7.62 -22.11 16.38
CA ILE A 121 -7.88 -23.51 15.94
C ILE A 121 -8.65 -23.50 14.63
N ARG A 122 -9.73 -22.73 14.52
CA ARG A 122 -10.52 -22.65 13.29
C ARG A 122 -9.71 -22.21 12.07
N TRP A 123 -8.81 -21.26 12.23
CA TRP A 123 -7.94 -20.79 11.15
C TRP A 123 -6.82 -21.80 10.84
N GLN A 124 -6.27 -22.48 11.83
CA GLN A 124 -5.34 -23.59 11.63
C GLN A 124 -5.99 -24.73 10.87
N GLU A 125 -7.24 -25.08 11.19
CA GLU A 125 -8.00 -26.12 10.46
C GLU A 125 -8.25 -25.76 8.99
N LYS A 126 -8.48 -24.46 8.69
CA LYS A 126 -8.57 -23.96 7.32
C LYS A 126 -7.23 -24.02 6.58
N CYS A 127 -6.13 -23.75 7.28
CA CYS A 127 -4.77 -23.66 6.72
C CYS A 127 -4.05 -25.00 6.82
N GLN A 128 -4.55 -26.05 6.16
CA GLN A 128 -3.93 -27.37 6.18
C GLN A 128 -2.53 -27.36 5.56
N TYR A 129 -2.26 -26.47 4.64
CA TYR A 129 -0.96 -26.18 4.04
C TYR A 129 -0.72 -24.67 4.08
N VAL A 130 0.44 -24.27 4.51
CA VAL A 130 0.89 -22.88 4.52
C VAL A 130 2.09 -22.79 3.60
N LEU A 131 1.98 -21.96 2.56
CA LEU A 131 3.03 -21.74 1.57
C LEU A 131 3.47 -20.28 1.66
N CYS A 132 4.78 -20.06 1.77
CA CYS A 132 5.36 -18.73 1.80
C CYS A 132 6.44 -18.63 0.72
N ASP A 133 6.26 -17.68 -0.20
CA ASP A 133 7.26 -17.32 -1.20
C ASP A 133 8.09 -16.13 -0.69
N GLU A 134 9.29 -15.94 -1.26
CA GLU A 134 10.24 -14.89 -0.88
C GLU A 134 10.50 -14.85 0.65
N TYR A 135 10.67 -16.04 1.25
CA TYR A 135 10.77 -16.15 2.71
C TYR A 135 11.96 -15.42 3.32
N GLN A 136 13.02 -15.12 2.54
CA GLN A 136 14.15 -14.31 2.98
C GLN A 136 13.74 -12.87 3.35
N ASP A 137 12.60 -12.38 2.84
CA ASP A 137 12.13 -11.01 3.09
C ASP A 137 11.13 -10.93 4.26
N VAL A 138 10.87 -12.04 4.93
CA VAL A 138 9.93 -12.14 6.06
C VAL A 138 10.53 -11.47 7.30
N ASN A 139 9.72 -10.64 7.99
CA ASN A 139 10.06 -10.08 9.28
C ASN A 139 9.52 -10.96 10.45
N MET A 140 9.95 -10.64 11.68
CA MET A 140 9.57 -11.40 12.87
C MET A 140 8.06 -11.62 13.04
N LYS A 141 7.24 -10.61 12.77
CA LYS A 141 5.78 -10.73 12.94
C LYS A 141 5.13 -11.61 11.87
N GLN A 142 5.64 -11.53 10.65
CA GLN A 142 5.21 -12.38 9.54
C GLN A 142 5.60 -13.83 9.82
N ASP A 143 6.81 -14.06 10.31
CA ASP A 143 7.27 -15.39 10.71
C ASP A 143 6.40 -15.96 11.85
N MET A 144 6.13 -15.18 12.90
CA MET A 144 5.18 -15.56 13.97
C MET A 144 3.80 -15.95 13.43
N LEU A 145 3.30 -15.20 12.43
CA LEU A 145 2.00 -15.50 11.81
C LEU A 145 2.03 -16.84 11.07
N LEU A 146 3.08 -17.11 10.29
CA LEU A 146 3.26 -18.39 9.59
C LEU A 146 3.29 -19.56 10.58
N HIS A 147 4.04 -19.44 11.67
CA HIS A 147 4.11 -20.44 12.73
C HIS A 147 2.75 -20.68 13.42
N ILE A 148 2.01 -19.62 13.72
CA ILE A 148 0.68 -19.76 14.32
C ILE A 148 -0.26 -20.50 13.35
N LEU A 149 -0.29 -20.11 12.08
CA LEU A 149 -1.21 -20.70 11.11
C LEU A 149 -0.85 -22.17 10.79
N SER A 150 0.42 -22.50 10.71
CA SER A 150 0.87 -23.88 10.45
C SER A 150 0.84 -24.80 11.68
N GLY A 151 0.62 -24.27 12.88
CA GLY A 151 0.86 -24.96 14.15
C GLY A 151 0.06 -26.26 14.36
N LEU A 152 -1.09 -26.44 13.72
CA LEU A 152 -1.89 -27.66 13.88
C LEU A 152 -1.35 -28.82 13.01
N TYR A 153 -1.07 -28.55 11.74
CA TYR A 153 -0.68 -29.60 10.77
C TYR A 153 0.82 -29.64 10.50
N GLN A 154 1.54 -28.60 10.85
CA GLN A 154 2.98 -28.42 10.60
C GLN A 154 3.38 -28.55 9.12
N ASN A 155 2.43 -28.34 8.22
CA ASN A 155 2.65 -28.32 6.77
C ASN A 155 3.02 -26.91 6.33
N LEU A 156 4.22 -26.47 6.70
CA LEU A 156 4.79 -25.20 6.26
C LEU A 156 5.78 -25.45 5.14
N PHE A 157 5.56 -24.82 3.99
CA PHE A 157 6.44 -24.86 2.83
C PHE A 157 6.92 -23.44 2.52
N VAL A 158 8.22 -23.23 2.62
CA VAL A 158 8.83 -21.91 2.36
C VAL A 158 9.73 -21.99 1.14
N VAL A 159 9.70 -20.94 0.32
CA VAL A 159 10.56 -20.78 -0.85
C VAL A 159 11.25 -19.43 -0.74
N GLY A 160 12.53 -19.38 -1.06
CA GLY A 160 13.28 -18.15 -1.03
C GLY A 160 14.73 -18.32 -1.48
N ASP A 161 15.43 -17.23 -1.51
CA ASP A 161 16.85 -17.16 -1.82
C ASP A 161 17.51 -16.14 -0.86
N ASP A 162 18.23 -16.65 0.15
CA ASP A 162 18.91 -15.85 1.17
C ASP A 162 19.87 -14.79 0.58
N ASP A 163 20.41 -15.04 -0.62
CA ASP A 163 21.25 -14.11 -1.36
C ASP A 163 20.45 -12.92 -1.96
N GLN A 164 19.12 -13.00 -2.01
CA GLN A 164 18.25 -11.96 -2.58
C GLN A 164 17.58 -11.07 -1.53
N ASN A 165 17.88 -11.22 -0.24
CA ASN A 165 17.37 -10.33 0.78
C ASN A 165 17.89 -8.90 0.57
N ILE A 166 16.97 -7.97 0.29
CA ILE A 166 17.23 -6.54 0.14
C ILE A 166 16.37 -5.67 1.06
N TYR A 167 15.60 -6.28 1.97
CA TYR A 167 14.63 -5.61 2.84
C TYR A 167 15.00 -5.65 4.34
N THR A 168 16.29 -5.79 4.68
CA THR A 168 16.75 -5.78 6.08
C THR A 168 16.37 -4.49 6.82
N TRP A 169 16.33 -3.38 6.12
CA TRP A 169 15.90 -2.08 6.65
C TRP A 169 14.39 -2.04 7.00
N ARG A 170 13.57 -2.99 6.50
CA ARG A 170 12.17 -3.23 6.90
C ARG A 170 12.03 -4.24 8.03
N GLY A 171 13.14 -4.72 8.57
CA GLY A 171 13.17 -5.74 9.61
C GLY A 171 13.08 -7.17 9.11
N SER A 172 13.27 -7.42 7.80
CA SER A 172 13.44 -8.77 7.29
C SER A 172 14.78 -9.34 7.79
N ASP A 173 14.78 -10.63 8.09
CA ASP A 173 15.96 -11.30 8.60
C ASP A 173 16.17 -12.63 7.86
N PRO A 174 17.20 -12.73 7.01
CA PRO A 174 17.52 -13.97 6.28
C PRO A 174 17.86 -15.13 7.21
N GLU A 175 18.17 -14.88 8.48
CA GLU A 175 18.44 -15.89 9.47
C GLU A 175 17.24 -16.84 9.69
N TYR A 176 16.00 -16.38 9.49
CA TYR A 176 14.84 -17.28 9.53
C TYR A 176 14.93 -18.38 8.47
N MET A 177 15.43 -18.06 7.28
CA MET A 177 15.64 -19.03 6.22
C MET A 177 16.90 -19.88 6.46
N ILE A 178 18.02 -19.23 6.79
CA ILE A 178 19.33 -19.90 7.00
C ILE A 178 19.27 -20.90 8.14
N ASN A 179 18.50 -20.61 9.19
CA ASN A 179 18.36 -21.49 10.37
C ASN A 179 17.02 -22.25 10.41
N PHE A 180 16.32 -22.36 9.30
CA PHE A 180 14.99 -22.97 9.25
C PHE A 180 14.99 -24.42 9.78
N ASP A 181 16.01 -25.19 9.42
CA ASP A 181 16.24 -26.57 9.88
C ASP A 181 16.54 -26.69 11.37
N LYS A 182 17.04 -25.61 12.01
CA LYS A 182 17.32 -25.57 13.45
C LYS A 182 16.11 -25.16 14.29
N THR A 183 15.15 -24.48 13.67
CA THR A 183 13.96 -23.96 14.35
C THR A 183 12.72 -24.82 14.12
N HIS A 184 12.75 -25.72 13.14
CA HIS A 184 11.65 -26.61 12.79
C HIS A 184 12.09 -28.08 12.84
N GLU A 185 11.16 -28.94 13.23
CA GLU A 185 11.38 -30.41 13.22
C GLU A 185 11.02 -31.02 11.87
N ASN A 186 11.71 -32.08 11.49
CA ASN A 186 11.45 -32.89 10.27
C ASN A 186 11.53 -32.06 8.96
N VAL A 187 12.41 -31.10 8.91
CA VAL A 187 12.62 -30.26 7.70
C VAL A 187 13.23 -31.12 6.58
N GLN A 188 12.74 -30.87 5.38
CA GLN A 188 13.33 -31.42 4.15
C GLN A 188 13.71 -30.25 3.23
N ASP A 189 14.99 -30.14 2.92
CA ASP A 189 15.55 -29.09 2.08
C ASP A 189 15.62 -29.54 0.62
N TYR A 190 15.21 -28.65 -0.26
CA TYR A 190 15.31 -28.81 -1.71
C TYR A 190 15.99 -27.59 -2.32
N SER A 191 17.06 -27.81 -3.08
CA SER A 191 17.75 -26.74 -3.80
C SER A 191 17.39 -26.75 -5.28
N LEU A 192 16.89 -25.62 -5.79
CA LEU A 192 16.69 -25.39 -7.22
C LEU A 192 18.00 -24.85 -7.81
N THR A 193 18.77 -25.72 -8.46
CA THR A 193 20.10 -25.38 -8.95
C THR A 193 20.12 -24.89 -10.40
N GLU A 194 19.09 -25.21 -11.18
CA GLU A 194 19.03 -24.85 -12.60
C GLU A 194 18.46 -23.45 -12.82
N ASN A 195 19.20 -22.60 -13.53
CA ASN A 195 18.79 -21.25 -13.92
C ASN A 195 18.40 -21.22 -15.39
N PHE A 196 17.12 -21.05 -15.66
CA PHE A 196 16.53 -20.93 -16.99
C PHE A 196 16.44 -19.51 -17.52
N ARG A 197 16.73 -18.49 -16.68
CA ARG A 197 16.58 -17.06 -16.98
C ARG A 197 17.82 -16.49 -17.68
N SER A 198 18.98 -16.71 -17.10
CA SER A 198 20.21 -16.01 -17.44
C SER A 198 21.24 -16.90 -18.12
N THR A 199 22.07 -16.31 -18.99
CA THR A 199 23.18 -17.03 -19.62
C THR A 199 24.30 -17.39 -18.63
N PRO A 200 25.16 -18.37 -18.93
CA PRO A 200 26.27 -18.75 -18.05
C PRO A 200 27.18 -17.57 -17.64
N GLN A 201 27.40 -16.62 -18.55
CA GLN A 201 28.26 -15.46 -18.32
C GLN A 201 27.65 -14.54 -17.24
N ILE A 202 26.34 -14.34 -17.25
CA ILE A 202 25.63 -13.54 -16.22
C ILE A 202 25.65 -14.27 -14.88
N VAL A 203 25.30 -15.57 -14.87
CA VAL A 203 25.28 -16.40 -13.65
C VAL A 203 26.66 -16.45 -13.00
N ASN A 204 27.75 -16.58 -13.77
CA ASN A 204 29.11 -16.62 -13.25
C ASN A 204 29.54 -15.30 -12.60
N VAL A 205 29.16 -14.16 -13.18
CA VAL A 205 29.46 -12.83 -12.59
C VAL A 205 28.68 -12.66 -11.28
N ALA A 206 27.40 -12.98 -11.27
CA ALA A 206 26.56 -12.90 -10.07
C ALA A 206 27.11 -13.81 -8.95
N LYS A 207 27.47 -15.06 -9.30
CA LYS A 207 28.07 -16.02 -8.36
C LYS A 207 29.40 -15.52 -7.79
N SER A 208 30.24 -14.91 -8.59
CA SER A 208 31.52 -14.34 -8.13
C SER A 208 31.31 -13.19 -7.14
N LEU A 209 30.30 -12.35 -7.38
CA LEU A 209 29.97 -11.24 -6.49
C LEU A 209 29.42 -11.76 -5.15
N ILE A 210 28.41 -12.63 -5.20
CA ILE A 210 27.72 -13.09 -3.99
C ILE A 210 28.60 -14.01 -3.13
N SER A 211 29.59 -14.67 -3.68
CA SER A 211 30.54 -15.50 -2.93
C SER A 211 31.38 -14.74 -1.89
N ALA A 212 31.39 -13.39 -1.94
CA ALA A 212 32.01 -12.56 -0.92
C ALA A 212 31.21 -12.55 0.40
N ASN A 213 29.91 -12.88 0.37
CA ASN A 213 29.09 -12.99 1.58
C ASN A 213 29.42 -14.31 2.31
N GLN A 214 29.59 -14.20 3.63
CA GLN A 214 29.96 -15.36 4.47
C GLN A 214 28.75 -16.05 5.08
N ASN A 215 27.71 -15.30 5.44
CA ASN A 215 26.51 -15.83 6.07
C ASN A 215 25.45 -16.12 5.00
N ARG A 216 25.48 -17.33 4.48
CA ARG A 216 24.59 -17.80 3.41
C ARG A 216 24.51 -19.30 3.32
N LEU A 217 23.43 -19.81 2.76
CA LEU A 217 23.31 -21.22 2.41
C LEU A 217 24.21 -21.54 1.20
N GLU A 218 24.94 -22.65 1.29
CA GLU A 218 25.76 -23.09 0.17
C GLU A 218 24.87 -23.66 -0.94
N LYS A 219 24.91 -23.03 -2.10
CA LYS A 219 24.10 -23.44 -3.26
C LYS A 219 24.89 -23.29 -4.55
N GLN A 220 24.62 -24.21 -5.48
CA GLN A 220 25.19 -24.16 -6.82
C GLN A 220 24.10 -23.70 -7.80
N MET A 221 24.40 -22.66 -8.56
CA MET A 221 23.52 -22.22 -9.64
C MET A 221 24.17 -22.52 -10.98
N ILE A 222 23.47 -23.24 -11.85
CA ILE A 222 23.93 -23.67 -13.17
C ILE A 222 22.96 -23.13 -14.21
N SER A 223 23.47 -22.36 -15.16
CA SER A 223 22.61 -21.89 -16.25
C SER A 223 22.28 -23.04 -17.21
N ASN A 224 21.01 -23.14 -17.56
CA ASN A 224 20.52 -24.07 -18.58
C ASN A 224 20.34 -23.39 -19.97
N ARG A 225 20.90 -22.18 -20.14
CA ARG A 225 20.87 -21.45 -21.40
C ARG A 225 22.19 -21.60 -22.16
N PRO A 226 22.16 -21.45 -23.50
CA PRO A 226 23.39 -21.38 -24.27
C PRO A 226 24.25 -20.17 -23.87
N ASP A 227 25.51 -20.22 -24.24
CA ASP A 227 26.45 -19.12 -24.04
C ASP A 227 25.93 -17.81 -24.64
N GLY A 228 26.06 -16.74 -23.89
CA GLY A 228 25.68 -15.38 -24.29
C GLY A 228 26.85 -14.42 -24.30
N HIS A 229 26.56 -13.16 -24.43
CA HIS A 229 27.57 -12.08 -24.35
C HIS A 229 28.09 -11.93 -22.92
N LYS A 230 29.35 -11.56 -22.78
CA LYS A 230 29.91 -11.19 -21.47
C LYS A 230 29.25 -9.89 -20.99
N PRO A 231 28.92 -9.79 -19.71
CA PRO A 231 28.54 -8.52 -19.10
C PRO A 231 29.58 -7.43 -19.33
N VAL A 232 29.13 -6.25 -19.65
CA VAL A 232 30.00 -5.08 -19.89
C VAL A 232 29.94 -4.18 -18.67
N PHE A 233 31.08 -3.78 -18.17
CA PHE A 233 31.22 -2.77 -17.14
C PHE A 233 31.63 -1.44 -17.76
N ASN A 234 30.89 -0.38 -17.49
CA ASN A 234 31.21 0.98 -17.91
C ASN A 234 31.13 1.90 -16.67
N ALA A 235 32.11 2.79 -16.55
CA ALA A 235 32.20 3.75 -15.45
C ALA A 235 32.36 5.16 -16.03
N PRO A 236 31.32 5.78 -16.54
CA PRO A 236 31.35 7.12 -17.09
C PRO A 236 31.61 8.15 -15.98
N GLY A 237 32.26 9.27 -16.34
CA GLY A 237 32.64 10.30 -15.37
C GLY A 237 31.51 11.16 -14.84
N THR A 238 30.30 11.12 -15.47
CA THR A 238 29.12 11.88 -15.09
C THR A 238 27.84 11.09 -15.35
N GLU A 239 26.76 11.41 -14.64
CA GLU A 239 25.43 10.83 -14.86
C GLU A 239 24.90 11.05 -16.29
N GLU A 240 25.20 12.23 -16.87
CA GLU A 240 24.82 12.54 -18.23
C GLU A 240 25.51 11.60 -19.24
N ASN A 241 26.82 11.36 -19.06
CA ASN A 241 27.59 10.45 -19.92
C ASN A 241 27.13 9.00 -19.77
N GLU A 242 26.73 8.58 -18.57
CA GLU A 242 26.13 7.27 -18.31
C GLU A 242 24.84 7.10 -19.06
N SER A 243 23.95 8.07 -18.93
CA SER A 243 22.62 8.05 -19.56
C SER A 243 22.72 8.08 -21.10
N LEU A 244 23.66 8.87 -21.64
CA LEU A 244 23.91 8.89 -23.09
C LEU A 244 24.50 7.57 -23.58
N TRP A 245 25.43 6.97 -22.84
CA TRP A 245 25.99 5.66 -23.20
C TRP A 245 24.93 4.57 -23.20
N ILE A 246 24.02 4.57 -22.23
CA ILE A 246 22.88 3.64 -22.18
C ILE A 246 21.98 3.83 -23.41
N ALA A 247 21.61 5.08 -23.72
CA ALA A 247 20.76 5.39 -24.86
C ALA A 247 21.40 4.97 -26.19
N ASP A 248 22.70 5.26 -26.38
CA ASP A 248 23.45 4.89 -27.57
C ASP A 248 23.59 3.35 -27.69
N THR A 249 23.81 2.64 -26.57
CA THR A 249 23.84 1.16 -26.53
C THR A 249 22.51 0.55 -26.96
N ILE A 250 21.38 1.11 -26.50
CA ILE A 250 20.05 0.66 -26.91
C ILE A 250 19.86 0.86 -28.42
N LEU A 251 20.23 2.02 -28.96
CA LEU A 251 20.13 2.30 -30.40
C LEU A 251 20.98 1.34 -31.23
N ASP A 252 22.21 1.05 -30.78
CA ASP A 252 23.09 0.08 -31.43
C ASP A 252 22.49 -1.34 -31.44
N ASN A 253 21.83 -1.74 -30.37
CA ASN A 253 21.16 -3.03 -30.29
C ASN A 253 19.93 -3.08 -31.19
N VAL A 254 19.14 -2.01 -31.23
CA VAL A 254 17.97 -1.91 -32.12
C VAL A 254 18.43 -1.94 -33.60
N ALA A 255 19.53 -1.32 -33.95
CA ALA A 255 20.13 -1.41 -35.27
C ALA A 255 20.55 -2.85 -35.65
N LYS A 256 20.77 -3.72 -34.64
CA LYS A 256 21.04 -5.16 -34.79
C LYS A 256 19.79 -6.05 -34.68
N ASN A 257 18.59 -5.50 -34.92
CA ASN A 257 17.29 -6.16 -34.88
C ASN A 257 16.74 -6.54 -33.46
N MET A 258 17.24 -5.97 -32.38
CA MET A 258 16.55 -6.02 -31.09
C MET A 258 15.39 -5.03 -31.08
N LYS A 259 14.36 -5.29 -30.25
CA LYS A 259 13.26 -4.33 -30.03
C LYS A 259 13.59 -3.43 -28.85
N TYR A 260 13.01 -2.23 -28.82
CA TYR A 260 13.10 -1.37 -27.62
C TYR A 260 12.58 -2.08 -26.37
N SER A 261 11.50 -2.86 -26.50
CA SER A 261 10.90 -3.66 -25.42
C SER A 261 11.79 -4.77 -24.86
N ASP A 262 12.88 -5.11 -25.54
CA ASP A 262 13.83 -6.13 -25.08
C ASP A 262 14.87 -5.56 -24.08
N HIS A 263 14.79 -4.25 -23.81
CA HIS A 263 15.70 -3.55 -22.90
C HIS A 263 14.98 -3.15 -21.62
N THR A 264 15.64 -3.38 -20.48
CA THR A 264 15.19 -2.92 -19.16
C THR A 264 16.34 -2.27 -18.43
N ILE A 265 16.10 -1.11 -17.83
CA ILE A 265 17.08 -0.38 -17.04
C ILE A 265 16.62 -0.41 -15.59
N LEU A 266 17.48 -0.92 -14.72
CA LEU A 266 17.24 -0.95 -13.28
C LEU A 266 18.03 0.18 -12.63
N VAL A 267 17.33 0.99 -11.83
CA VAL A 267 17.92 2.10 -11.05
C VAL A 267 17.71 1.88 -9.57
N ARG A 268 18.62 2.34 -8.75
CA ARG A 268 18.51 2.20 -7.29
C ARG A 268 17.49 3.18 -6.68
N ALA A 269 17.38 4.37 -7.25
CA ALA A 269 16.48 5.42 -6.77
C ALA A 269 15.76 6.12 -7.93
N ALA A 270 14.52 6.54 -7.70
CA ALA A 270 13.73 7.24 -8.71
C ALA A 270 14.37 8.55 -9.20
N SER A 271 15.18 9.21 -8.35
CA SER A 271 15.90 10.41 -8.74
C SER A 271 16.88 10.19 -9.90
N GLN A 272 17.35 8.96 -10.11
CA GLN A 272 18.30 8.60 -11.18
C GLN A 272 17.62 8.51 -12.55
N THR A 273 16.26 8.45 -12.62
CA THR A 273 15.56 8.38 -13.91
C THR A 273 15.65 9.68 -14.70
N ARG A 274 15.83 10.83 -14.06
CA ARG A 274 15.79 12.13 -14.71
C ARG A 274 16.86 12.28 -15.81
N SER A 275 18.11 11.96 -15.52
CA SER A 275 19.19 12.02 -16.50
C SER A 275 19.00 11.04 -17.67
N LEU A 276 18.41 9.85 -17.37
CA LEU A 276 18.02 8.86 -18.39
C LEU A 276 16.92 9.40 -19.30
N GLU A 277 15.87 9.99 -18.72
CA GLU A 277 14.77 10.59 -19.50
C GLU A 277 15.29 11.71 -20.42
N GLU A 278 16.12 12.61 -19.92
CA GLU A 278 16.75 13.68 -20.72
C GLU A 278 17.57 13.10 -21.89
N ALA A 279 18.35 12.04 -21.64
CA ALA A 279 19.13 11.36 -22.68
C ALA A 279 18.25 10.67 -23.72
N PHE A 280 17.18 10.00 -23.29
CA PHE A 280 16.24 9.30 -24.18
C PHE A 280 15.45 10.26 -25.05
N ILE A 281 14.99 11.38 -24.50
CA ILE A 281 14.36 12.46 -25.29
C ILE A 281 15.34 12.98 -26.33
N LYS A 282 16.59 13.28 -25.95
CA LYS A 282 17.66 13.78 -26.83
C LYS A 282 17.97 12.79 -27.97
N ARG A 283 17.95 11.48 -27.68
CA ARG A 283 18.24 10.40 -28.63
C ARG A 283 17.00 9.83 -29.32
N LYS A 284 15.80 10.29 -28.98
CA LYS A 284 14.50 9.79 -29.47
C LYS A 284 14.31 8.29 -29.20
N VAL A 285 14.77 7.80 -28.06
CA VAL A 285 14.53 6.44 -27.58
C VAL A 285 13.18 6.42 -26.88
N PRO A 286 12.21 5.61 -27.33
CA PRO A 286 10.94 5.46 -26.63
C PRO A 286 11.16 4.72 -25.30
N TYR A 287 10.56 5.19 -24.22
CA TYR A 287 10.69 4.56 -22.91
C TYR A 287 9.37 4.60 -22.12
N LYS A 288 9.26 3.72 -21.13
CA LYS A 288 8.21 3.72 -20.12
C LYS A 288 8.86 3.57 -18.75
N ILE A 289 8.52 4.45 -17.81
CA ILE A 289 8.93 4.29 -16.41
C ILE A 289 7.91 3.37 -15.73
N LEU A 290 8.40 2.22 -15.29
CA LEU A 290 7.63 1.26 -14.51
C LEU A 290 7.86 1.55 -13.02
N SER A 291 7.21 2.57 -12.50
CA SER A 291 7.18 2.80 -11.07
C SER A 291 5.75 2.57 -10.58
N GLY A 292 5.49 1.44 -9.94
CA GLY A 292 4.18 1.08 -9.42
C GLY A 292 3.66 2.12 -8.40
N ALA A 293 4.52 2.63 -7.52
CA ALA A 293 4.27 3.59 -6.45
C ALA A 293 3.48 4.80 -6.85
N LYS A 294 3.94 5.47 -7.85
CA LYS A 294 3.35 6.75 -8.24
C LYS A 294 1.98 6.60 -8.90
N PHE A 295 1.65 5.44 -9.44
CA PHE A 295 0.35 5.23 -10.07
C PHE A 295 -0.79 5.27 -9.05
N TYR A 296 -0.74 4.44 -8.02
CA TYR A 296 -1.80 4.39 -7.00
C TYR A 296 -1.79 5.59 -6.04
N GLU A 297 -0.66 6.30 -5.93
CA GLU A 297 -0.52 7.52 -5.15
C GLU A 297 -0.87 8.80 -5.93
N SER A 298 -1.00 8.72 -7.24
CA SER A 298 -1.37 9.87 -8.05
C SER A 298 -2.70 10.47 -7.61
N GLU A 299 -2.85 11.79 -7.69
CA GLU A 299 -4.03 12.49 -7.16
C GLU A 299 -5.33 11.99 -7.80
N GLU A 300 -5.30 11.71 -9.10
CA GLU A 300 -6.46 11.23 -9.84
C GLU A 300 -6.90 9.84 -9.40
N ILE A 301 -5.96 8.88 -9.25
CA ILE A 301 -6.27 7.52 -8.79
C ILE A 301 -6.76 7.55 -7.35
N ARG A 302 -6.07 8.27 -6.47
CA ARG A 302 -6.49 8.45 -5.09
C ARG A 302 -7.88 9.05 -4.98
N THR A 303 -8.21 10.02 -5.83
CA THR A 303 -9.55 10.62 -5.86
C THR A 303 -10.59 9.57 -6.21
N VAL A 304 -10.37 8.77 -7.25
CA VAL A 304 -11.28 7.69 -7.65
C VAL A 304 -11.46 6.67 -6.52
N LEU A 305 -10.35 6.21 -5.92
CA LEU A 305 -10.41 5.26 -4.80
C LEU A 305 -11.12 5.84 -3.58
N SER A 306 -10.96 7.15 -3.30
CA SER A 306 -11.71 7.83 -2.22
C SER A 306 -13.20 7.91 -2.51
N TYR A 307 -13.62 8.11 -3.77
CA TYR A 307 -15.02 7.99 -4.15
C TYR A 307 -15.58 6.59 -3.93
N MET A 308 -14.84 5.56 -4.32
CA MET A 308 -15.24 4.18 -4.09
C MET A 308 -15.36 3.85 -2.59
N ARG A 309 -14.43 4.37 -1.76
CA ARG A 309 -14.52 4.25 -0.29
C ARG A 309 -15.72 4.99 0.28
N MET A 310 -16.06 6.18 -0.26
CA MET A 310 -17.31 6.87 0.12
C MET A 310 -18.54 6.01 -0.15
N VAL A 311 -18.59 5.36 -1.32
CA VAL A 311 -19.69 4.43 -1.64
C VAL A 311 -19.71 3.24 -0.67
N TYR A 312 -18.55 2.72 -0.28
CA TYR A 312 -18.49 1.56 0.62
C TYR A 312 -18.81 1.89 2.08
N SER A 313 -18.26 2.96 2.65
CA SER A 313 -18.24 3.16 4.11
C SER A 313 -18.58 4.56 4.61
N LEU A 314 -18.84 5.54 3.74
CA LEU A 314 -19.22 6.94 4.08
C LEU A 314 -18.29 7.59 5.11
N THR A 315 -16.95 7.40 4.98
CA THR A 315 -15.99 7.92 5.97
C THR A 315 -15.87 9.44 5.90
N ASP A 316 -15.66 10.07 7.07
CA ASP A 316 -15.47 11.52 7.16
C ASP A 316 -14.23 11.99 6.39
N MET A 317 -13.16 11.17 6.38
CA MET A 317 -11.92 11.46 5.67
C MET A 317 -12.14 11.49 4.15
N ASP A 318 -12.78 10.46 3.59
CA ASP A 318 -13.04 10.40 2.16
C ASP A 318 -14.08 11.43 1.71
N LEU A 319 -15.05 11.78 2.57
CA LEU A 319 -15.97 12.89 2.33
C LEU A 319 -15.21 14.20 2.17
N LEU A 320 -14.34 14.54 3.11
CA LEU A 320 -13.55 15.77 3.06
C LEU A 320 -12.63 15.82 1.84
N TYR A 321 -12.15 14.66 1.39
CA TYR A 321 -11.31 14.55 0.21
C TYR A 321 -12.09 14.72 -1.09
N THR A 322 -13.25 14.08 -1.23
CA THR A 322 -14.02 14.01 -2.49
C THR A 322 -14.99 15.17 -2.70
N ILE A 323 -15.49 15.80 -1.64
CA ILE A 323 -16.51 16.88 -1.75
C ILE A 323 -16.00 18.11 -2.53
N SER A 324 -14.69 18.34 -2.54
CA SER A 324 -14.03 19.43 -3.25
C SER A 324 -13.35 18.99 -4.57
N ARG A 325 -13.47 17.73 -4.96
CA ARG A 325 -12.89 17.15 -6.19
C ARG A 325 -13.97 16.46 -7.02
N PRO A 326 -14.43 17.06 -8.13
CA PRO A 326 -14.10 18.39 -8.67
C PRO A 326 -14.59 19.54 -7.78
N ARG A 327 -14.16 20.76 -8.10
CA ARG A 327 -14.54 21.97 -7.33
C ARG A 327 -16.05 22.18 -7.34
N ARG A 328 -16.70 22.10 -6.17
CA ARG A 328 -18.16 22.28 -5.99
C ARG A 328 -18.53 23.54 -5.22
N GLY A 329 -17.57 24.46 -5.00
CA GLY A 329 -17.82 25.65 -4.19
C GLY A 329 -17.88 25.37 -2.68
N PHE A 330 -17.46 24.17 -2.24
CA PHE A 330 -17.41 23.76 -0.83
C PHE A 330 -15.98 23.93 -0.28
N GLY A 331 -15.64 25.14 0.17
CA GLY A 331 -14.31 25.52 0.62
C GLY A 331 -14.10 25.35 2.13
N LYS A 332 -12.90 25.76 2.62
CA LYS A 332 -12.51 25.62 4.04
C LYS A 332 -13.55 26.11 5.04
N LYS A 333 -14.19 27.26 4.80
CA LYS A 333 -15.23 27.79 5.70
C LYS A 333 -16.48 26.90 5.77
N SER A 334 -16.86 26.27 4.65
CA SER A 334 -18.00 25.34 4.61
C SER A 334 -17.66 24.05 5.33
N VAL A 335 -16.44 23.53 5.14
CA VAL A 335 -15.92 22.36 5.86
C VAL A 335 -15.89 22.61 7.37
N GLU A 336 -15.44 23.78 7.83
CA GLU A 336 -15.41 24.11 9.26
C GLU A 336 -16.83 24.18 9.86
N LYS A 337 -17.79 24.80 9.14
CA LYS A 337 -19.19 24.80 9.55
C LYS A 337 -19.75 23.38 9.64
N LEU A 338 -19.44 22.52 8.68
CA LEU A 338 -19.87 21.13 8.65
C LEU A 338 -19.28 20.34 9.84
N LYS A 339 -17.97 20.49 10.13
CA LYS A 339 -17.31 19.86 11.29
C LYS A 339 -17.98 20.30 12.61
N ASN A 340 -18.29 21.58 12.76
CA ASN A 340 -18.97 22.12 13.94
C ASN A 340 -20.39 21.57 14.08
N ALA A 341 -21.14 21.48 12.99
CA ALA A 341 -22.50 20.90 13.00
C ALA A 341 -22.49 19.41 13.34
N ALA A 342 -21.55 18.63 12.80
CA ALA A 342 -21.38 17.24 13.12
C ALA A 342 -21.03 17.02 14.60
N ALA A 343 -20.12 17.82 15.15
CA ALA A 343 -19.74 17.78 16.55
C ALA A 343 -20.91 18.13 17.48
N GLN A 344 -21.70 19.16 17.16
CA GLN A 344 -22.89 19.57 17.95
C GLN A 344 -23.98 18.50 17.93
N ASN A 345 -24.15 17.82 16.82
CA ASN A 345 -25.18 16.77 16.67
C ASN A 345 -24.67 15.36 17.01
N ASN A 346 -23.40 15.20 17.36
CA ASN A 346 -22.73 13.94 17.63
C ASN A 346 -22.98 12.88 16.51
N CYS A 347 -22.77 13.30 15.27
CA CYS A 347 -22.98 12.44 14.09
C CYS A 347 -21.80 12.57 13.11
N SER A 348 -21.75 11.69 12.07
CA SER A 348 -20.76 11.75 11.01
C SER A 348 -20.93 13.01 10.16
N LEU A 349 -19.85 13.44 9.48
CA LEU A 349 -19.90 14.57 8.56
C LEU A 349 -20.90 14.36 7.43
N PHE A 350 -21.05 13.12 6.93
CA PHE A 350 -22.01 12.82 5.87
C PHE A 350 -23.46 13.00 6.35
N LYS A 351 -23.80 12.56 7.57
CA LYS A 351 -25.12 12.80 8.17
C LYS A 351 -25.37 14.28 8.44
N ALA A 352 -24.36 14.99 8.94
CA ALA A 352 -24.46 16.44 9.15
C ALA A 352 -24.65 17.21 7.83
N LEU A 353 -24.00 16.75 6.75
CA LEU A 353 -24.16 17.32 5.41
C LEU A 353 -25.59 17.17 4.92
N GLY A 354 -26.17 15.97 5.03
CA GLY A 354 -27.57 15.71 4.66
C GLY A 354 -28.54 16.61 5.43
N LYS A 355 -28.37 16.73 6.75
CA LYS A 355 -29.20 17.60 7.58
C LYS A 355 -29.11 19.06 7.15
N GLN A 356 -27.90 19.58 6.87
CA GLN A 356 -27.73 20.96 6.39
C GLN A 356 -28.35 21.19 4.99
N ILE A 357 -28.42 20.16 4.16
CA ILE A 357 -29.13 20.19 2.87
C ILE A 357 -30.66 20.26 3.12
N ASP A 358 -31.18 19.41 3.98
CA ASP A 358 -32.62 19.36 4.32
C ASP A 358 -33.09 20.65 4.99
N ASP A 359 -32.26 21.24 5.87
CA ASP A 359 -32.52 22.48 6.56
C ASP A 359 -32.38 23.72 5.63
N GLY A 360 -31.85 23.55 4.40
CA GLY A 360 -31.64 24.61 3.42
C GLY A 360 -30.41 25.49 3.67
N ASP A 361 -29.52 25.09 4.57
CA ASP A 361 -28.26 25.78 4.87
C ASP A 361 -27.24 25.63 3.73
N ILE A 362 -27.31 24.52 3.00
CA ILE A 362 -26.50 24.21 1.81
C ILE A 362 -27.43 24.27 0.58
N THR A 363 -27.15 25.26 -0.29
CA THR A 363 -27.93 25.50 -1.51
C THR A 363 -27.13 25.25 -2.80
N GLN A 364 -25.85 24.90 -2.69
CA GLN A 364 -25.01 24.61 -3.84
C GLN A 364 -25.47 23.35 -4.54
N LYS A 365 -26.03 23.52 -5.74
CA LYS A 365 -26.59 22.41 -6.54
C LYS A 365 -25.63 21.24 -6.70
N ASN A 366 -24.37 21.52 -7.03
CA ASN A 366 -23.35 20.47 -7.24
C ASN A 366 -23.01 19.68 -5.96
N VAL A 367 -23.19 20.27 -4.77
CA VAL A 367 -22.98 19.59 -3.48
C VAL A 367 -24.17 18.69 -3.17
N ILE A 368 -25.38 19.18 -3.45
CA ILE A 368 -26.63 18.41 -3.26
C ILE A 368 -26.64 17.21 -4.22
N GLU A 369 -26.29 17.40 -5.49
CA GLU A 369 -26.18 16.32 -6.48
C GLU A 369 -25.16 15.27 -6.06
N TYR A 370 -23.98 15.69 -5.59
CA TYR A 370 -22.94 14.82 -5.05
C TYR A 370 -23.47 14.00 -3.85
N TYR A 371 -24.10 14.67 -2.87
CA TYR A 371 -24.66 14.00 -1.69
C TYR A 371 -25.68 12.93 -2.08
N ASN A 372 -26.62 13.28 -2.94
CA ASN A 372 -27.68 12.37 -3.39
C ASN A 372 -27.09 11.17 -4.16
N ALA A 373 -26.13 11.43 -5.06
CA ALA A 373 -25.51 10.36 -5.85
C ALA A 373 -24.69 9.40 -4.98
N ILE A 374 -23.94 9.89 -4.00
CA ILE A 374 -23.22 9.03 -3.04
C ILE A 374 -24.20 8.25 -2.18
N SER A 375 -25.27 8.88 -1.66
CA SER A 375 -26.27 8.20 -0.83
C SER A 375 -26.97 7.07 -1.60
N GLU A 376 -27.45 7.37 -2.81
CA GLU A 376 -28.11 6.36 -3.66
C GLU A 376 -27.16 5.21 -4.00
N LEU A 377 -25.92 5.52 -4.37
CA LEU A 377 -24.95 4.49 -4.76
C LEU A 377 -24.52 3.66 -3.54
N HIS A 378 -24.38 4.28 -2.36
CA HIS A 378 -24.11 3.57 -1.11
C HIS A 378 -25.20 2.55 -0.77
N ASP A 379 -26.46 2.91 -0.94
CA ASP A 379 -27.59 2.03 -0.66
C ASP A 379 -27.73 0.88 -1.68
N THR A 380 -27.18 1.05 -2.89
CA THR A 380 -27.40 0.13 -4.02
C THR A 380 -26.15 -0.54 -4.57
N TYR A 381 -24.94 -0.21 -4.10
CA TYR A 381 -23.66 -0.64 -4.70
C TYR A 381 -23.52 -2.17 -4.83
N VAL A 382 -24.13 -2.94 -3.95
CA VAL A 382 -24.08 -4.41 -3.97
C VAL A 382 -24.64 -4.99 -5.29
N ALA A 383 -25.54 -4.25 -5.96
CA ALA A 383 -26.11 -4.64 -7.25
C ALA A 383 -25.19 -4.40 -8.46
N TYR A 384 -24.09 -3.66 -8.29
CA TYR A 384 -23.19 -3.25 -9.36
C TYR A 384 -21.87 -4.01 -9.32
N THR A 385 -21.17 -4.06 -10.47
CA THR A 385 -19.77 -4.48 -10.53
C THR A 385 -18.86 -3.36 -10.02
N CYS A 386 -17.61 -3.65 -9.66
CA CYS A 386 -16.65 -2.62 -9.25
C CYS A 386 -16.36 -1.64 -10.42
N THR A 387 -16.33 -2.14 -11.64
CA THR A 387 -16.23 -1.32 -12.87
C THR A 387 -17.42 -0.36 -13.01
N ASP A 388 -18.64 -0.81 -12.76
CA ASP A 388 -19.84 0.04 -12.77
C ASP A 388 -19.76 1.12 -11.69
N ILE A 389 -19.34 0.76 -10.48
CA ILE A 389 -19.18 1.68 -9.35
C ILE A 389 -18.19 2.78 -9.69
N VAL A 390 -17.01 2.44 -10.23
CA VAL A 390 -16.01 3.44 -10.66
C VAL A 390 -16.60 4.39 -11.69
N ASN A 391 -17.27 3.88 -12.72
CA ASN A 391 -17.86 4.71 -13.76
C ASN A 391 -18.92 5.66 -13.16
N LYS A 392 -19.82 5.17 -12.31
CA LYS A 392 -20.81 6.01 -11.61
C LYS A 392 -20.15 7.08 -10.73
N CYS A 393 -19.06 6.77 -10.03
CA CYS A 393 -18.28 7.72 -9.25
C CYS A 393 -17.66 8.83 -10.14
N LEU A 394 -17.11 8.46 -11.29
CA LEU A 394 -16.54 9.42 -12.25
C LEU A 394 -17.61 10.35 -12.82
N ASP A 395 -18.80 9.82 -13.07
CA ASP A 395 -19.92 10.59 -13.64
C ASP A 395 -20.52 11.62 -12.65
N MET A 396 -20.09 11.60 -11.37
CA MET A 396 -20.37 12.69 -10.40
C MET A 396 -19.59 14.00 -10.69
N GLY A 397 -19.11 14.17 -11.93
CA GLY A 397 -18.44 15.35 -12.46
C GLY A 397 -16.90 15.25 -12.49
N TYR A 398 -16.32 14.19 -11.96
CA TYR A 398 -14.85 14.04 -11.95
C TYR A 398 -14.30 13.67 -13.33
N ARG A 399 -15.02 12.85 -14.12
CA ARG A 399 -14.68 12.56 -15.52
C ARG A 399 -14.56 13.84 -16.35
N GLN A 400 -15.58 14.72 -16.27
CA GLN A 400 -15.57 15.97 -16.99
C GLN A 400 -14.41 16.88 -16.56
N ALA A 401 -14.05 16.87 -15.28
CA ALA A 401 -12.92 17.64 -14.79
C ALA A 401 -11.59 17.13 -15.33
N LEU A 402 -11.42 15.81 -15.46
CA LEU A 402 -10.23 15.19 -16.06
C LEU A 402 -10.12 15.45 -17.58
N GLU A 403 -11.25 15.40 -18.30
CA GLU A 403 -11.29 15.70 -19.73
C GLU A 403 -10.93 17.18 -20.05
N GLN A 404 -11.16 18.08 -19.09
CA GLN A 404 -10.82 19.50 -19.20
C GLN A 404 -9.42 19.82 -18.64
N ASP A 405 -8.74 18.84 -18.05
CA ASP A 405 -7.40 19.03 -17.51
C ASP A 405 -6.38 19.16 -18.67
N ILE A 406 -5.40 20.01 -18.46
CA ILE A 406 -4.29 20.20 -19.43
C ILE A 406 -3.42 18.94 -19.49
N ASP A 407 -3.29 18.25 -18.35
CA ASP A 407 -2.51 17.01 -18.24
C ASP A 407 -3.37 15.79 -18.57
N GLN A 408 -3.34 15.39 -19.81
CA GLN A 408 -4.05 14.19 -20.31
C GLN A 408 -3.57 12.88 -19.67
N THR A 409 -2.37 12.85 -19.09
CA THR A 409 -1.83 11.66 -18.40
C THR A 409 -2.74 11.24 -17.24
N ARG A 410 -3.42 12.19 -16.60
CA ARG A 410 -4.37 11.92 -15.51
C ARG A 410 -5.59 11.12 -15.98
N LEU A 411 -6.11 11.44 -17.15
CA LEU A 411 -7.23 10.70 -17.75
C LEU A 411 -6.78 9.30 -18.19
N ASP A 412 -5.57 9.17 -18.74
CA ASP A 412 -4.98 7.89 -19.12
C ASP A 412 -4.76 6.99 -17.90
N ASN A 413 -4.28 7.54 -16.79
CA ASN A 413 -4.11 6.80 -15.54
C ASN A 413 -5.46 6.27 -15.01
N VAL A 414 -6.52 7.08 -15.01
CA VAL A 414 -7.86 6.62 -14.60
C VAL A 414 -8.39 5.55 -15.53
N SER A 415 -8.15 5.68 -16.85
CA SER A 415 -8.53 4.67 -17.83
C SER A 415 -7.80 3.33 -17.61
N GLU A 416 -6.53 3.38 -17.22
CA GLU A 416 -5.73 2.20 -16.86
C GLU A 416 -6.23 1.54 -15.57
N LEU A 417 -6.61 2.34 -14.56
CA LEU A 417 -7.24 1.81 -13.33
C LEU A 417 -8.52 1.04 -13.66
N ILE A 418 -9.39 1.61 -14.51
CA ILE A 418 -10.63 0.94 -14.94
C ILE A 418 -10.31 -0.39 -15.63
N ARG A 419 -9.34 -0.42 -16.55
CA ARG A 419 -8.92 -1.66 -17.22
C ARG A 419 -8.42 -2.70 -16.22
N THR A 420 -7.63 -2.29 -15.24
CA THR A 420 -7.14 -3.17 -14.17
C THR A 420 -8.29 -3.76 -13.37
N ILE A 421 -9.28 -2.95 -12.99
CA ILE A 421 -10.47 -3.42 -12.27
C ILE A 421 -11.27 -4.41 -13.12
N THR A 422 -11.51 -4.08 -14.40
CA THR A 422 -12.25 -4.94 -15.33
C THR A 422 -11.54 -6.29 -15.50
N ALA A 423 -10.22 -6.29 -15.70
CA ALA A 423 -9.45 -7.52 -15.81
C ALA A 423 -9.52 -8.38 -14.55
N LEU A 424 -9.46 -7.76 -13.36
CA LEU A 424 -9.61 -8.47 -12.09
C LEU A 424 -11.01 -9.10 -11.93
N GLU A 425 -12.06 -8.46 -12.47
CA GLU A 425 -13.44 -9.01 -12.47
C GLU A 425 -13.59 -10.15 -13.48
N GLU A 426 -12.92 -10.07 -14.64
CA GLU A 426 -12.96 -11.12 -15.67
C GLU A 426 -12.16 -12.37 -15.27
N ASP A 427 -11.04 -12.20 -14.58
CA ASP A 427 -10.18 -13.33 -14.16
C ASP A 427 -10.76 -14.10 -12.96
N ASN A 428 -11.65 -13.50 -12.18
CA ASN A 428 -12.27 -14.15 -11.05
C ASN A 428 -13.58 -14.89 -11.44
N GLN A 429 -13.72 -16.14 -11.01
CA GLN A 429 -14.95 -16.93 -11.21
C GLN A 429 -16.12 -16.44 -10.34
N GLU A 430 -15.82 -15.71 -9.27
CA GLU A 430 -16.80 -15.14 -8.36
C GLU A 430 -16.80 -13.62 -8.47
N LYS A 431 -17.90 -12.98 -8.06
CA LYS A 431 -18.01 -11.53 -8.04
C LYS A 431 -16.94 -10.91 -7.13
N VAL A 432 -16.15 -9.98 -7.68
CA VAL A 432 -15.19 -9.21 -6.89
C VAL A 432 -15.94 -8.24 -5.98
N GLU A 433 -15.79 -8.41 -4.68
CA GLU A 433 -16.40 -7.51 -3.70
C GLU A 433 -15.63 -6.18 -3.61
N LEU A 434 -16.37 -5.07 -3.54
CA LEU A 434 -15.79 -3.72 -3.47
C LEU A 434 -14.77 -3.58 -2.33
N ALA A 435 -15.03 -4.20 -1.20
CA ALA A 435 -14.16 -4.19 -0.03
C ALA A 435 -12.82 -4.89 -0.30
N ASP A 436 -12.81 -5.99 -1.07
CA ASP A 436 -11.61 -6.74 -1.39
C ASP A 436 -10.75 -5.99 -2.38
N LEU A 437 -11.38 -5.39 -3.38
CA LEU A 437 -10.71 -4.54 -4.35
C LEU A 437 -10.04 -3.32 -3.68
N LEU A 438 -10.75 -2.61 -2.81
CA LEU A 438 -10.20 -1.47 -2.07
C LEU A 438 -9.02 -1.87 -1.17
N SER A 439 -9.11 -3.05 -0.55
CA SER A 439 -8.01 -3.59 0.26
C SER A 439 -6.80 -3.95 -0.60
N LEU A 440 -7.00 -4.53 -1.78
CA LEU A 440 -5.95 -4.86 -2.72
C LEU A 440 -5.19 -3.60 -3.18
N PHE A 441 -5.92 -2.56 -3.57
CA PHE A 441 -5.29 -1.30 -4.00
C PHE A 441 -4.58 -0.56 -2.87
N ALA A 442 -5.09 -0.63 -1.65
CA ALA A 442 -4.38 -0.11 -0.50
C ALA A 442 -3.04 -0.84 -0.26
N LEU A 443 -3.01 -2.18 -0.47
CA LEU A 443 -1.77 -2.95 -0.38
C LEU A 443 -0.79 -2.64 -1.52
N PHE A 444 -1.29 -2.39 -2.73
CA PHE A 444 -0.42 -1.99 -3.84
C PHE A 444 0.24 -0.64 -3.60
N SER A 445 -0.46 0.33 -3.03
CA SER A 445 0.14 1.63 -2.67
C SER A 445 1.24 1.50 -1.61
N ALA A 446 1.17 0.48 -0.73
CA ALA A 446 2.17 0.24 0.31
C ALA A 446 3.49 -0.37 -0.18
N GLN A 447 3.43 -1.23 -1.20
CA GLN A 447 4.63 -1.87 -1.74
C GLN A 447 5.59 -0.88 -2.40
N ASP A 448 5.11 0.28 -2.67
CA ASP A 448 5.72 1.28 -3.54
C ASP A 448 6.49 2.39 -2.80
N GLU A 449 6.26 2.59 -1.49
CA GLU A 449 6.93 3.65 -0.70
C GLU A 449 8.39 3.36 -0.37
N ASP A 450 8.86 2.16 -0.61
CA ASP A 450 10.16 1.70 -0.15
C ASP A 450 11.37 2.19 -0.98
N GLY A 451 11.13 2.95 -2.03
CA GLY A 451 12.19 3.54 -2.87
C GLY A 451 12.72 4.92 -2.43
N GLU A 452 12.07 5.61 -1.49
CA GLU A 452 12.38 7.02 -1.20
C GLU A 452 13.15 7.29 0.12
N TYR A 453 13.45 6.28 0.94
CA TYR A 453 14.19 6.48 2.18
C TYR A 453 15.62 5.94 2.07
N ASN A 454 16.53 6.76 1.53
CA ASN A 454 17.95 6.86 1.90
C ASN A 454 18.49 8.27 1.60
#